data_d8e46a61802cbacc135b50e72fce2712
#
_entry.id   d8e46a61802cbacc135b50e72fce2712
#
_cell.length_a   1.000
_cell.length_b   1.000
_cell.length_c   1.000
_cell.angle_alpha   90.00
_cell.angle_beta   90.00
_cell.angle_gamma   90.00
#
_symmetry.space_group_name_H-M   'P 1'
#
loop_
_entity.id
_entity.type
_entity.pdbx_description
1 polymer ?
#
loop_
_entity_poly.entity_id
_entity_poly.type
_entity_poly.pdbx_seq_one_letter_code
_entity_poly.pdbx_strand_id
1 'polypeptide(L)'
;MRSPLVSVCVPTRNQGAYLKGAIASALAQDVELEVLVHDDASLDDTAAVVARTADPRVRYLRHERPLGIALNRNSCLARARGRYVAWLDSDDELLPGTLASRVAVLEGEPSVGLLHGGFQVIGADGERLPDWPAPFGDDIVEPAHEAFRNLIMTNEVTTSTVVVRRSCHHASGGFRPGAGASSSDWDAWLRVARHAGVAYRAAPAARYRQHPETISAATSASGERLRCDVAVVRRMLRRHAHGVPGARSLSSAAHAALAAKALDHAGDLFTRGLRRESARAATLAARLAPAVLGPLAPRLLIATGRGDDYAHYRVTKDMVGRLADRLEGTRYGDRLRLKAATDPQWESALRRIADAARKVLPPEASVAVIAKWDPTLLRLIGREGRNFPDRRLMPGGYPRDGAAAVEHLEQLRREGISHLVVPHAHSWWLDHYTEFARHLEQRYRRQPCGMDGVVVDLQGDGAPAQAG
;
A
#
# COMPACT_ATOMS: atom_id res chain seq x y z
N MET A 1 -16.10 24.36 30.20
CA MET A 1 -15.76 24.20 28.74
C MET A 1 -16.66 23.12 28.14
N ARG A 2 -17.26 23.36 26.99
CA ARG A 2 -18.01 22.32 26.29
C ARG A 2 -17.07 21.15 25.93
N SER A 3 -17.53 19.93 26.03
CA SER A 3 -16.75 18.77 25.55
C SER A 3 -16.57 18.85 24.05
N PRO A 4 -15.36 18.61 23.53
CA PRO A 4 -15.14 18.63 22.07
C PRO A 4 -16.01 17.56 21.39
N LEU A 5 -16.40 17.81 20.16
CA LEU A 5 -17.12 16.82 19.34
C LEU A 5 -16.16 15.71 18.88
N VAL A 6 -14.95 16.09 18.46
CA VAL A 6 -13.92 15.18 17.96
C VAL A 6 -12.64 15.29 18.78
N SER A 7 -12.05 14.18 19.18
CA SER A 7 -10.67 14.09 19.62
C SER A 7 -9.80 13.57 18.49
N VAL A 8 -8.91 14.41 17.95
CA VAL A 8 -7.90 13.99 16.97
C VAL A 8 -6.72 13.41 17.75
N CYS A 9 -6.49 12.12 17.62
CA CYS A 9 -5.41 11.39 18.30
C CYS A 9 -4.20 11.28 17.38
N VAL A 10 -3.08 11.87 17.80
CA VAL A 10 -1.80 11.90 17.06
C VAL A 10 -0.73 11.20 17.90
N PRO A 11 -0.62 9.86 17.80
CA PRO A 11 0.51 9.15 18.41
C PRO A 11 1.77 9.44 17.61
N THR A 12 2.87 9.78 18.28
CA THR A 12 4.12 10.14 17.62
C THR A 12 5.32 9.50 18.30
N ARG A 13 6.37 9.25 17.51
CA ARG A 13 7.71 8.90 17.99
C ARG A 13 8.75 9.23 16.94
N ASN A 14 9.69 10.13 17.27
CA ASN A 14 10.76 10.59 16.38
C ASN A 14 10.25 11.06 15.01
N GLN A 15 9.17 11.87 15.01
CA GLN A 15 8.51 12.37 13.80
C GLN A 15 8.39 13.92 13.82
N GLY A 16 9.30 14.59 14.52
CA GLY A 16 9.29 16.05 14.65
C GLY A 16 9.24 16.77 13.29
N ALA A 17 9.91 16.24 12.27
CA ALA A 17 9.93 16.79 10.93
C ALA A 17 8.52 16.92 10.30
N TYR A 18 7.62 15.98 10.57
CA TYR A 18 6.28 15.92 9.95
C TYR A 18 5.18 16.41 10.89
N LEU A 19 5.37 16.27 12.19
CA LEU A 19 4.35 16.51 13.23
C LEU A 19 3.71 17.89 13.14
N LYS A 20 4.44 18.93 12.74
CA LYS A 20 3.91 20.28 12.55
C LYS A 20 2.78 20.30 11.52
N GLY A 21 2.95 19.61 10.38
CA GLY A 21 1.95 19.48 9.33
C GLY A 21 0.71 18.73 9.81
N ALA A 22 0.91 17.61 10.53
CA ALA A 22 -0.17 16.83 11.11
C ALA A 22 -1.03 17.67 12.08
N ILE A 23 -0.42 18.37 13.04
CA ILE A 23 -1.14 19.22 14.00
C ILE A 23 -1.86 20.36 13.27
N ALA A 24 -1.20 21.05 12.34
CA ALA A 24 -1.79 22.16 11.59
C ALA A 24 -3.01 21.72 10.78
N SER A 25 -2.94 20.57 10.13
CA SER A 25 -4.04 19.99 9.35
C SER A 25 -5.25 19.61 10.23
N ALA A 26 -4.99 19.14 11.46
CA ALA A 26 -6.03 18.83 12.43
C ALA A 26 -6.69 20.12 12.99
N LEU A 27 -5.90 21.12 13.31
CA LEU A 27 -6.41 22.42 13.81
C LEU A 27 -7.20 23.21 12.76
N ALA A 28 -6.95 22.96 11.48
CA ALA A 28 -7.65 23.59 10.35
C ALA A 28 -9.02 22.97 10.05
N GLN A 29 -9.45 21.93 10.78
CA GLN A 29 -10.76 21.31 10.59
C GLN A 29 -11.88 22.15 11.19
N ASP A 30 -13.01 22.25 10.49
CA ASP A 30 -14.17 23.05 10.89
C ASP A 30 -15.15 22.22 11.77
N VAL A 31 -14.68 21.86 12.95
CA VAL A 31 -15.48 21.17 14.00
C VAL A 31 -14.93 21.52 15.38
N GLU A 32 -15.76 21.43 16.43
CA GLU A 32 -15.29 21.52 17.82
C GLU A 32 -14.38 20.32 18.14
N LEU A 33 -13.07 20.56 18.30
CA LEU A 33 -12.10 19.49 18.48
C LEU A 33 -11.05 19.78 19.57
N GLU A 34 -10.40 18.71 20.03
CA GLU A 34 -9.11 18.72 20.71
C GLU A 34 -8.11 17.88 19.90
N VAL A 35 -6.83 18.21 19.98
CA VAL A 35 -5.73 17.44 19.38
C VAL A 35 -4.89 16.85 20.51
N LEU A 36 -4.82 15.53 20.56
CA LEU A 36 -4.05 14.79 21.57
C LEU A 36 -2.76 14.27 20.94
N VAL A 37 -1.65 14.95 21.21
CA VAL A 37 -0.32 14.53 20.77
C VAL A 37 0.32 13.70 21.86
N HIS A 38 0.44 12.40 21.67
CA HIS A 38 1.08 11.49 22.61
C HIS A 38 2.41 11.00 22.07
N ASP A 39 3.48 11.43 22.73
CA ASP A 39 4.86 11.18 22.35
C ASP A 39 5.42 9.96 23.09
N ASP A 40 5.78 8.95 22.33
CA ASP A 40 6.33 7.68 22.83
C ASP A 40 7.84 7.77 23.11
N ALA A 41 8.22 8.75 23.96
CA ALA A 41 9.59 9.04 24.38
C ALA A 41 10.53 9.36 23.19
N SER A 42 10.14 10.31 22.34
CA SER A 42 10.96 10.77 21.22
C SER A 42 12.30 11.34 21.68
N LEU A 43 13.33 11.18 20.83
CA LEU A 43 14.69 11.67 21.05
C LEU A 43 15.05 12.84 20.13
N ASP A 44 14.19 13.13 19.15
CA ASP A 44 14.31 14.25 18.22
C ASP A 44 13.66 15.54 18.76
N ASP A 45 13.42 16.51 17.90
CA ASP A 45 12.81 17.80 18.24
C ASP A 45 11.29 17.77 18.40
N THR A 46 10.64 16.59 18.44
CA THR A 46 9.19 16.41 18.59
C THR A 46 8.59 17.30 19.69
N ALA A 47 9.18 17.29 20.89
CA ALA A 47 8.70 18.11 22.01
C ALA A 47 8.77 19.61 21.73
N ALA A 48 9.83 20.08 21.08
CA ALA A 48 10.01 21.47 20.69
C ALA A 48 9.01 21.91 19.61
N VAL A 49 8.69 21.01 18.67
CA VAL A 49 7.65 21.26 17.65
C VAL A 49 6.29 21.50 18.30
N VAL A 50 5.89 20.66 19.25
CA VAL A 50 4.62 20.82 19.95
C VAL A 50 4.62 22.10 20.79
N ALA A 51 5.69 22.40 21.52
CA ALA A 51 5.80 23.62 22.32
C ALA A 51 5.65 24.92 21.51
N ARG A 52 6.09 24.89 20.24
CA ARG A 52 5.89 26.02 19.29
C ARG A 52 4.45 26.14 18.78
N THR A 53 3.64 25.11 18.95
CA THR A 53 2.22 25.14 18.56
C THR A 53 1.39 25.73 19.70
N ALA A 54 1.30 27.05 19.79
CA ALA A 54 0.60 27.78 20.86
C ALA A 54 -0.92 27.79 20.65
N ASP A 55 -1.58 26.61 20.53
CA ASP A 55 -3.03 26.49 20.40
C ASP A 55 -3.61 25.71 21.62
N PRO A 56 -4.59 26.29 22.36
CA PRO A 56 -5.15 25.67 23.56
C PRO A 56 -5.92 24.37 23.30
N ARG A 57 -6.24 24.06 22.06
CA ARG A 57 -6.86 22.79 21.66
C ARG A 57 -5.86 21.63 21.64
N VAL A 58 -4.54 21.93 21.59
CA VAL A 58 -3.47 20.91 21.58
C VAL A 58 -3.12 20.50 22.99
N ARG A 59 -3.19 19.23 23.27
CA ARG A 59 -2.80 18.63 24.54
C ARG A 59 -1.66 17.64 24.30
N TYR A 60 -0.51 17.93 24.89
CA TYR A 60 0.70 17.11 24.74
C TYR A 60 0.94 16.25 25.96
N LEU A 61 1.29 14.98 25.73
CA LEU A 61 1.76 14.06 26.76
C LEU A 61 2.97 13.31 26.22
N ARG A 62 4.09 13.36 26.93
CA ARG A 62 5.28 12.56 26.65
C ARG A 62 5.42 11.45 27.66
N HIS A 63 5.64 10.22 27.18
CA HIS A 63 5.94 9.09 28.02
C HIS A 63 7.41 9.12 28.48
N GLU A 64 7.70 8.62 29.67
CA GLU A 64 9.07 8.55 30.23
C GLU A 64 9.91 7.53 29.49
N ARG A 65 9.29 6.47 28.96
CA ARG A 65 9.92 5.39 28.19
C ARG A 65 9.02 4.96 27.03
N PRO A 66 9.60 4.36 25.96
CA PRO A 66 8.82 3.85 24.86
C PRO A 66 7.85 2.77 25.32
N LEU A 67 6.57 2.93 24.97
CA LEU A 67 5.50 1.97 25.21
C LEU A 67 5.18 1.12 23.97
N GLY A 68 5.52 1.62 22.79
CA GLY A 68 5.14 1.09 21.50
C GLY A 68 3.77 1.59 21.02
N ILE A 69 3.56 1.53 19.70
CA ILE A 69 2.45 2.20 19.01
C ILE A 69 1.07 1.84 19.59
N ALA A 70 0.81 0.59 19.94
CA ALA A 70 -0.49 0.15 20.45
C ALA A 70 -0.83 0.78 21.82
N LEU A 71 0.13 0.81 22.75
CA LEU A 71 -0.07 1.42 24.06
C LEU A 71 -0.08 2.93 23.97
N ASN A 72 0.71 3.53 23.08
CA ASN A 72 0.67 4.96 22.83
C ASN A 72 -0.70 5.40 22.27
N ARG A 73 -1.25 4.66 21.31
CA ARG A 73 -2.63 4.85 20.82
C ARG A 73 -3.66 4.70 21.94
N ASN A 74 -3.54 3.70 22.80
CA ASN A 74 -4.41 3.54 23.95
C ASN A 74 -4.31 4.71 24.94
N SER A 75 -3.13 5.27 25.11
CA SER A 75 -2.93 6.47 25.95
C SER A 75 -3.70 7.68 25.38
N CYS A 76 -3.73 7.86 24.05
CA CYS A 76 -4.60 8.85 23.40
C CYS A 76 -6.08 8.55 23.67
N LEU A 77 -6.51 7.31 23.37
CA LEU A 77 -7.91 6.91 23.51
C LEU A 77 -8.45 7.10 24.93
N ALA A 78 -7.64 6.79 25.95
CA ALA A 78 -8.01 6.94 27.35
C ALA A 78 -8.21 8.42 27.78
N ARG A 79 -7.60 9.36 27.06
CA ARG A 79 -7.68 10.80 27.34
C ARG A 79 -8.60 11.57 26.41
N ALA A 80 -9.11 10.89 25.36
CA ALA A 80 -10.06 11.46 24.42
C ALA A 80 -11.39 11.77 25.09
N ARG A 81 -11.87 13.01 24.94
CA ARG A 81 -13.14 13.50 25.50
C ARG A 81 -14.23 13.62 24.45
N GLY A 82 -13.84 13.68 23.17
CA GLY A 82 -14.76 13.79 22.04
C GLY A 82 -15.74 12.62 21.95
N ARG A 83 -16.91 12.86 21.39
CA ARG A 83 -17.86 11.80 21.05
C ARG A 83 -17.29 10.89 19.97
N TYR A 84 -16.47 11.46 19.09
CA TYR A 84 -15.75 10.76 18.03
C TYR A 84 -14.23 10.87 18.28
N VAL A 85 -13.52 9.84 17.83
CA VAL A 85 -12.06 9.81 17.79
C VAL A 85 -11.63 9.74 16.32
N ALA A 86 -10.86 10.71 15.88
CA ALA A 86 -10.17 10.69 14.61
C ALA A 86 -8.72 10.27 14.85
N TRP A 87 -8.24 9.30 14.09
CA TRP A 87 -6.85 8.87 14.14
C TRP A 87 -6.06 9.59 13.06
N LEU A 88 -4.90 10.11 13.41
CA LEU A 88 -3.98 10.76 12.50
C LEU A 88 -2.56 10.33 12.86
N ASP A 89 -1.91 9.58 11.99
CA ASP A 89 -0.49 9.26 12.16
C ASP A 89 0.33 10.55 11.99
N SER A 90 1.41 10.69 12.75
CA SER A 90 2.14 11.97 12.90
C SER A 90 2.92 12.42 11.68
N ASP A 91 3.03 11.58 10.67
CA ASP A 91 3.62 11.82 9.36
C ASP A 91 2.59 12.15 8.26
N ASP A 92 1.28 12.05 8.57
CA ASP A 92 0.17 12.29 7.65
C ASP A 92 -0.50 13.66 7.89
N GLU A 93 -1.40 14.05 6.98
CA GLU A 93 -2.17 15.28 7.09
C GLU A 93 -3.65 15.04 6.75
N LEU A 94 -4.59 15.65 7.49
CA LEU A 94 -6.00 15.66 7.14
C LEU A 94 -6.27 16.64 6.00
N LEU A 95 -7.14 16.27 5.08
CA LEU A 95 -7.64 17.19 4.07
C LEU A 95 -8.72 18.12 4.65
N PRO A 96 -8.87 19.35 4.11
CA PRO A 96 -9.89 20.31 4.59
C PRO A 96 -11.31 19.71 4.56
N GLY A 97 -12.11 20.03 5.59
CA GLY A 97 -13.53 19.61 5.69
C GLY A 97 -13.75 18.12 5.98
N THR A 98 -12.66 17.34 6.12
CA THR A 98 -12.73 15.89 6.35
C THR A 98 -13.52 15.54 7.59
N LEU A 99 -13.24 16.16 8.74
CA LEU A 99 -13.89 15.77 10.00
C LEU A 99 -15.37 16.13 10.02
N ALA A 100 -15.75 17.31 9.51
CA ALA A 100 -17.15 17.73 9.44
C ALA A 100 -17.98 16.76 8.60
N SER A 101 -17.52 16.44 7.39
CA SER A 101 -18.22 15.51 6.48
C SER A 101 -18.35 14.10 7.07
N ARG A 102 -17.30 13.60 7.75
CA ARG A 102 -17.32 12.26 8.34
C ARG A 102 -18.20 12.16 9.57
N VAL A 103 -18.18 13.19 10.41
CA VAL A 103 -19.10 13.28 11.57
C VAL A 103 -20.54 13.32 11.10
N ALA A 104 -20.87 14.07 10.05
CA ALA A 104 -22.22 14.12 9.49
C ALA A 104 -22.72 12.72 9.05
N VAL A 105 -21.86 11.92 8.41
CA VAL A 105 -22.19 10.55 8.06
C VAL A 105 -22.46 9.70 9.30
N LEU A 106 -21.57 9.77 10.30
CA LEU A 106 -21.76 9.01 11.53
C LEU A 106 -23.03 9.44 12.28
N GLU A 107 -23.38 10.73 12.29
CA GLU A 107 -24.63 11.18 12.89
C GLU A 107 -25.87 10.66 12.13
N GLY A 108 -25.82 10.60 10.80
CA GLY A 108 -26.91 10.07 9.96
C GLY A 108 -27.05 8.55 10.02
N GLU A 109 -25.98 7.83 10.39
CA GLU A 109 -25.93 6.36 10.40
C GLU A 109 -25.58 5.80 11.80
N PRO A 110 -26.55 5.74 12.74
CA PRO A 110 -26.28 5.32 14.11
C PRO A 110 -25.71 3.90 14.27
N SER A 111 -25.96 3.02 13.31
CA SER A 111 -25.45 1.64 13.26
C SER A 111 -23.96 1.57 12.92
N VAL A 112 -23.41 2.62 12.31
CA VAL A 112 -21.99 2.70 11.92
C VAL A 112 -21.15 3.14 13.12
N GLY A 113 -20.17 2.32 13.49
CA GLY A 113 -19.23 2.62 14.56
C GLY A 113 -17.89 3.17 14.08
N LEU A 114 -17.48 2.81 12.86
CA LEU A 114 -16.23 3.22 12.25
C LEU A 114 -16.48 3.69 10.81
N LEU A 115 -15.89 4.82 10.45
CA LEU A 115 -15.85 5.32 9.09
C LEU A 115 -14.40 5.51 8.68
N HIS A 116 -14.04 5.05 7.48
CA HIS A 116 -12.75 5.30 6.85
C HIS A 116 -12.95 5.77 5.40
N GLY A 117 -11.86 6.02 4.66
CA GLY A 117 -12.03 6.50 3.30
C GLY A 117 -10.78 6.51 2.45
N GLY A 118 -10.90 7.10 1.27
CA GLY A 118 -9.80 7.35 0.37
C GLY A 118 -8.73 8.26 0.97
N PHE A 119 -7.56 8.26 0.36
CA PHE A 119 -6.44 9.13 0.73
C PHE A 119 -5.65 9.51 -0.52
N GLN A 120 -4.88 10.56 -0.40
CA GLN A 120 -3.91 11.00 -1.38
C GLN A 120 -2.52 10.54 -0.94
N VAL A 121 -1.68 10.08 -1.86
CA VAL A 121 -0.30 9.71 -1.54
C VAL A 121 0.63 10.89 -1.75
N ILE A 122 1.50 11.16 -0.76
CA ILE A 122 2.55 12.18 -0.84
C ILE A 122 3.91 11.56 -0.47
N GLY A 123 4.98 12.13 -1.00
CA GLY A 123 6.35 11.76 -0.65
C GLY A 123 6.85 12.42 0.63
N ALA A 124 8.12 12.20 0.96
CA ALA A 124 8.75 12.73 2.17
C ALA A 124 8.65 14.26 2.26
N ASP A 125 8.84 14.95 1.14
CA ASP A 125 8.82 16.41 1.06
C ASP A 125 7.42 17.00 0.79
N GLY A 126 6.39 16.15 0.77
CA GLY A 126 4.98 16.55 0.56
C GLY A 126 4.56 16.64 -0.90
N GLU A 127 5.41 16.26 -1.84
CA GLU A 127 5.10 16.18 -3.27
C GLU A 127 4.05 15.11 -3.54
N ARG A 128 3.16 15.38 -4.50
CA ARG A 128 2.09 14.43 -4.86
C ARG A 128 2.67 13.22 -5.58
N LEU A 129 2.40 12.03 -5.05
CA LEU A 129 2.72 10.76 -5.69
C LEU A 129 1.47 10.14 -6.33
N PRO A 130 1.62 9.17 -7.26
CA PRO A 130 0.50 8.43 -7.80
C PRO A 130 -0.32 7.75 -6.70
N ASP A 131 -1.63 7.89 -6.77
CA ASP A 131 -2.53 7.26 -5.81
C ASP A 131 -2.49 5.73 -5.90
N TRP A 132 -2.62 5.09 -4.77
CA TRP A 132 -2.89 3.67 -4.75
C TRP A 132 -4.33 3.40 -5.20
N PRO A 133 -4.58 2.25 -5.84
CA PRO A 133 -5.94 1.88 -6.17
C PRO A 133 -6.82 1.92 -4.92
N ALA A 134 -7.91 2.68 -5.00
CA ALA A 134 -8.87 2.73 -3.91
C ALA A 134 -9.43 1.33 -3.64
N PRO A 135 -9.68 0.97 -2.36
CA PRO A 135 -10.26 -0.32 -2.03
C PRO A 135 -11.69 -0.48 -2.60
N PHE A 136 -12.38 0.64 -2.83
CA PHE A 136 -13.75 0.71 -3.37
C PHE A 136 -13.86 1.85 -4.36
N GLY A 137 -14.71 1.66 -5.41
CA GLY A 137 -15.03 2.72 -6.38
C GLY A 137 -15.98 3.77 -5.81
N ASP A 138 -16.90 3.35 -4.94
CA ASP A 138 -18.01 4.16 -4.41
C ASP A 138 -18.07 4.17 -2.89
N ASP A 139 -18.92 5.03 -2.35
CA ASP A 139 -19.27 5.06 -0.93
C ASP A 139 -20.01 3.79 -0.51
N ILE A 140 -19.64 3.23 0.63
CA ILE A 140 -20.23 1.97 1.12
C ILE A 140 -20.58 2.11 2.60
N VAL A 141 -21.71 1.49 2.99
CA VAL A 141 -22.08 1.27 4.38
C VAL A 141 -22.37 -0.21 4.57
N GLU A 142 -21.63 -0.86 5.45
CA GLU A 142 -21.75 -2.26 5.74
C GLU A 142 -22.24 -2.52 7.17
N PRO A 143 -23.24 -3.38 7.35
CA PRO A 143 -23.59 -3.86 8.69
C PRO A 143 -22.43 -4.66 9.30
N ALA A 144 -22.41 -4.76 10.63
CA ALA A 144 -21.29 -5.34 11.39
C ALA A 144 -20.82 -6.71 10.87
N HIS A 145 -21.75 -7.62 10.55
CA HIS A 145 -21.39 -8.97 10.11
C HIS A 145 -20.73 -9.00 8.73
N GLU A 146 -21.14 -8.14 7.81
CA GLU A 146 -20.52 -8.00 6.49
C GLU A 146 -19.16 -7.31 6.57
N ALA A 147 -19.11 -6.20 7.31
CA ALA A 147 -17.87 -5.47 7.56
C ALA A 147 -16.78 -6.39 8.16
N PHE A 148 -17.12 -7.19 9.16
CA PHE A 148 -16.20 -8.16 9.75
C PHE A 148 -15.74 -9.21 8.74
N ARG A 149 -16.68 -9.78 7.94
CA ARG A 149 -16.36 -10.78 6.90
C ARG A 149 -15.42 -10.25 5.84
N ASN A 150 -15.58 -8.99 5.45
CA ASN A 150 -14.74 -8.37 4.43
C ASN A 150 -13.40 -7.91 5.00
N LEU A 151 -13.39 -7.24 6.14
CA LEU A 151 -12.17 -6.77 6.78
C LEU A 151 -11.23 -7.90 7.24
N ILE A 152 -11.73 -9.10 7.56
CA ILE A 152 -10.85 -10.21 7.96
C ILE A 152 -10.03 -10.77 6.79
N MET A 153 -10.44 -10.51 5.55
CA MET A 153 -9.70 -10.92 4.36
C MET A 153 -8.47 -10.03 4.14
N THR A 154 -8.61 -8.73 4.40
CA THR A 154 -7.50 -7.78 4.22
C THR A 154 -7.75 -6.49 5.01
N ASN A 155 -6.66 -5.85 5.46
CA ASN A 155 -6.74 -4.51 6.04
C ASN A 155 -6.91 -3.48 4.92
N GLU A 156 -8.12 -2.96 4.78
CA GLU A 156 -8.49 -1.92 3.82
C GLU A 156 -8.55 -0.53 4.46
N VAL A 157 -8.32 -0.47 5.76
CA VAL A 157 -8.48 0.74 6.56
C VAL A 157 -7.14 1.44 6.73
N THR A 158 -6.99 2.62 6.14
CA THR A 158 -5.85 3.50 6.40
C THR A 158 -6.14 4.33 7.65
N THR A 159 -5.28 4.22 8.66
CA THR A 159 -5.49 4.79 10.01
C THR A 159 -5.83 6.28 9.96
N SER A 160 -5.09 7.08 9.22
CA SER A 160 -5.28 8.54 9.13
C SER A 160 -6.58 8.97 8.43
N THR A 161 -7.35 8.01 7.90
CA THR A 161 -8.69 8.28 7.36
C THR A 161 -9.82 7.92 8.32
N VAL A 162 -9.50 7.37 9.49
CA VAL A 162 -10.49 6.79 10.42
C VAL A 162 -11.10 7.85 11.31
N VAL A 163 -12.45 7.85 11.35
CA VAL A 163 -13.23 8.45 12.44
C VAL A 163 -14.10 7.35 13.05
N VAL A 164 -13.98 7.14 14.36
CA VAL A 164 -14.68 6.08 15.07
C VAL A 164 -15.48 6.65 16.23
N ARG A 165 -16.67 6.09 16.52
CA ARG A 165 -17.39 6.42 17.75
C ARG A 165 -16.54 5.99 18.95
N ARG A 166 -16.23 6.93 19.85
CA ARG A 166 -15.41 6.63 21.03
C ARG A 166 -15.98 5.48 21.86
N SER A 167 -17.30 5.40 22.01
CA SER A 167 -17.99 4.30 22.71
C SER A 167 -17.71 2.94 22.06
N CYS A 168 -17.78 2.82 20.72
CA CYS A 168 -17.48 1.59 20.00
C CYS A 168 -16.02 1.17 20.16
N HIS A 169 -15.10 2.15 20.12
CA HIS A 169 -13.68 1.88 20.27
C HIS A 169 -13.33 1.40 21.70
N HIS A 170 -13.93 2.00 22.73
CA HIS A 170 -13.80 1.52 24.11
C HIS A 170 -14.39 0.12 24.29
N ALA A 171 -15.60 -0.10 23.80
CA ALA A 171 -16.27 -1.43 23.87
C ALA A 171 -15.45 -2.53 23.18
N SER A 172 -14.71 -2.20 22.11
CA SER A 172 -13.81 -3.11 21.43
C SER A 172 -12.50 -3.39 22.19
N GLY A 173 -12.18 -2.62 23.25
CA GLY A 173 -11.00 -2.77 24.10
C GLY A 173 -9.74 -2.13 23.54
N GLY A 174 -9.86 -1.12 22.68
CA GLY A 174 -8.72 -0.33 22.15
C GLY A 174 -7.73 -1.15 21.31
N PHE A 175 -6.45 -0.79 21.32
CA PHE A 175 -5.38 -1.47 20.56
C PHE A 175 -4.67 -2.53 21.42
N ARG A 176 -4.34 -3.67 20.84
CA ARG A 176 -3.65 -4.77 21.54
C ARG A 176 -2.15 -4.77 21.25
N PRO A 177 -1.29 -4.66 22.28
CA PRO A 177 0.17 -4.64 22.08
C PRO A 177 0.69 -5.89 21.38
N GLY A 178 0.11 -7.06 21.66
CA GLY A 178 0.52 -8.35 21.07
C GLY A 178 0.04 -8.58 19.62
N ALA A 179 -0.53 -7.57 18.96
CA ALA A 179 -0.91 -7.68 17.54
C ALA A 179 0.24 -7.32 16.58
N GLY A 180 1.36 -6.82 17.11
CA GLY A 180 2.48 -6.29 16.31
C GLY A 180 2.27 -4.83 15.91
N ALA A 181 3.35 -4.15 15.57
CA ALA A 181 3.30 -2.73 15.25
C ALA A 181 2.46 -2.45 13.99
N SER A 182 2.62 -3.26 12.95
CA SER A 182 2.01 -3.07 11.64
C SER A 182 0.57 -3.57 11.50
N SER A 183 0.02 -4.29 12.48
CA SER A 183 -1.32 -4.90 12.37
C SER A 183 -2.18 -4.67 13.62
N SER A 184 -1.71 -3.81 14.54
CA SER A 184 -2.45 -3.48 15.77
C SER A 184 -3.73 -2.67 15.48
N ASP A 185 -3.71 -1.86 14.44
CA ASP A 185 -4.84 -1.14 13.88
C ASP A 185 -5.86 -2.11 13.29
N TRP A 186 -5.45 -3.03 12.43
CA TRP A 186 -6.32 -4.03 11.84
C TRP A 186 -7.01 -4.89 12.91
N ASP A 187 -6.27 -5.36 13.93
CA ASP A 187 -6.86 -6.06 15.10
C ASP A 187 -7.94 -5.23 15.78
N ALA A 188 -7.72 -3.92 15.94
CA ALA A 188 -8.70 -3.02 16.54
C ALA A 188 -9.93 -2.83 15.66
N TRP A 189 -9.75 -2.59 14.35
CA TRP A 189 -10.85 -2.39 13.42
C TRP A 189 -11.72 -3.64 13.26
N LEU A 190 -11.12 -4.82 13.21
CA LEU A 190 -11.86 -6.10 13.24
C LEU A 190 -12.73 -6.25 14.48
N ARG A 191 -12.24 -5.80 15.65
CA ARG A 191 -13.04 -5.85 16.88
C ARG A 191 -14.17 -4.83 16.90
N VAL A 192 -13.96 -3.64 16.33
CA VAL A 192 -15.05 -2.67 16.14
C VAL A 192 -16.11 -3.23 15.20
N ALA A 193 -15.70 -3.78 14.04
CA ALA A 193 -16.59 -4.35 13.04
C ALA A 193 -17.41 -5.56 13.56
N ARG A 194 -17.02 -6.18 14.67
CA ARG A 194 -17.81 -7.22 15.34
C ARG A 194 -19.11 -6.70 15.94
N HIS A 195 -19.16 -5.44 16.30
CA HIS A 195 -20.24 -4.88 17.11
C HIS A 195 -20.94 -3.70 16.44
N ALA A 196 -20.35 -3.12 15.43
CA ALA A 196 -20.87 -1.94 14.74
C ALA A 196 -20.58 -2.01 13.24
N GLY A 197 -21.42 -1.39 12.43
CA GLY A 197 -21.21 -1.23 11.01
C GLY A 197 -19.94 -0.42 10.70
N VAL A 198 -19.44 -0.59 9.48
CA VAL A 198 -18.30 0.15 8.94
C VAL A 198 -18.73 0.88 7.67
N ALA A 199 -18.40 2.15 7.57
CA ALA A 199 -18.62 2.93 6.35
C ALA A 199 -17.29 3.27 5.68
N TYR A 200 -17.33 3.33 4.36
CA TYR A 200 -16.24 3.87 3.53
C TYR A 200 -16.77 5.05 2.72
N ARG A 201 -15.96 6.09 2.62
CA ARG A 201 -16.18 7.22 1.70
C ARG A 201 -15.04 7.29 0.70
N ALA A 202 -15.38 7.27 -0.59
CA ALA A 202 -14.41 7.29 -1.69
C ALA A 202 -13.62 8.61 -1.72
N ALA A 203 -14.24 9.72 -1.31
CA ALA A 203 -13.58 11.01 -1.22
C ALA A 203 -12.36 10.95 -0.29
N PRO A 204 -11.19 11.43 -0.73
CA PRO A 204 -9.97 11.43 0.08
C PRO A 204 -10.14 12.22 1.38
N ALA A 205 -9.64 11.65 2.49
CA ALA A 205 -9.69 12.24 3.83
C ALA A 205 -8.36 12.79 4.30
N ALA A 206 -7.28 12.20 3.83
CA ALA A 206 -5.94 12.48 4.31
C ALA A 206 -4.92 12.44 3.17
N ARG A 207 -3.79 13.07 3.41
CA ARG A 207 -2.55 12.84 2.68
C ARG A 207 -1.74 11.81 3.44
N TYR A 208 -1.54 10.66 2.82
CA TYR A 208 -0.74 9.56 3.36
C TYR A 208 0.70 9.71 2.89
N ARG A 209 1.63 9.85 3.83
CA ARG A 209 3.05 10.09 3.51
C ARG A 209 3.82 8.79 3.37
N GLN A 210 4.62 8.73 2.31
CA GLN A 210 5.58 7.66 2.07
C GLN A 210 7.01 8.14 2.30
N HIS A 211 7.70 7.48 3.24
CA HIS A 211 9.13 7.67 3.47
C HIS A 211 9.74 6.37 4.03
N PRO A 212 11.09 6.18 3.94
CA PRO A 212 11.74 4.93 4.32
C PRO A 212 11.57 4.52 5.78
N GLU A 213 11.36 5.48 6.67
CA GLU A 213 11.27 5.26 8.12
C GLU A 213 9.86 4.88 8.61
N THR A 214 8.88 4.73 7.70
CA THR A 214 7.53 4.31 8.08
C THR A 214 7.54 2.88 8.63
N ILE A 215 6.69 2.61 9.64
CA ILE A 215 6.49 1.26 10.17
C ILE A 215 6.08 0.29 9.05
N SER A 216 5.26 0.77 8.11
CA SER A 216 4.80 -0.01 6.96
C SER A 216 5.95 -0.43 6.04
N ALA A 217 6.90 0.46 5.74
CA ALA A 217 8.07 0.16 4.92
C ALA A 217 8.99 -0.85 5.61
N ALA A 218 9.35 -0.59 6.86
CA ALA A 218 10.25 -1.45 7.65
C ALA A 218 9.69 -2.87 7.85
N THR A 219 8.40 -2.98 8.20
CA THR A 219 7.77 -4.28 8.48
C THR A 219 7.44 -5.07 7.22
N SER A 220 7.18 -4.40 6.09
CA SER A 220 7.01 -5.06 4.79
C SER A 220 8.34 -5.64 4.30
N ALA A 221 9.43 -4.89 4.39
CA ALA A 221 10.74 -5.34 3.96
C ALA A 221 11.24 -6.58 4.74
N SER A 222 10.96 -6.65 6.04
CA SER A 222 11.35 -7.76 6.92
C SER A 222 10.39 -8.97 6.89
N GLY A 223 9.24 -8.87 6.22
CA GLY A 223 8.16 -9.85 6.26
C GLY A 223 7.46 -9.93 7.63
N GLU A 224 7.74 -9.03 8.55
CA GLU A 224 7.10 -8.96 9.86
C GLU A 224 5.62 -8.67 9.73
N ARG A 225 5.23 -7.77 8.83
CA ARG A 225 3.84 -7.45 8.54
C ARG A 225 3.01 -8.70 8.26
N LEU A 226 3.48 -9.58 7.37
CA LEU A 226 2.78 -10.81 7.03
C LEU A 226 2.63 -11.75 8.25
N ARG A 227 3.67 -11.85 9.09
CA ARG A 227 3.60 -12.65 10.32
C ARG A 227 2.57 -12.08 11.31
N CYS A 228 2.53 -10.77 11.47
CA CYS A 228 1.53 -10.08 12.31
C CYS A 228 0.11 -10.27 11.76
N ASP A 229 -0.10 -10.13 10.45
CA ASP A 229 -1.37 -10.35 9.77
C ASP A 229 -1.90 -11.77 10.03
N VAL A 230 -1.05 -12.79 9.85
CA VAL A 230 -1.41 -14.17 10.13
C VAL A 230 -1.80 -14.37 11.61
N ALA A 231 -1.06 -13.75 12.53
CA ALA A 231 -1.35 -13.85 13.96
C ALA A 231 -2.69 -13.19 14.33
N VAL A 232 -2.98 -12.02 13.76
CA VAL A 232 -4.25 -11.29 13.96
C VAL A 232 -5.42 -12.12 13.46
N VAL A 233 -5.39 -12.56 12.20
CA VAL A 233 -6.49 -13.33 11.60
C VAL A 233 -6.73 -14.63 12.36
N ARG A 234 -5.69 -15.39 12.68
CA ARG A 234 -5.81 -16.62 13.46
C ARG A 234 -6.41 -16.38 14.85
N ARG A 235 -6.03 -15.28 15.51
CA ARG A 235 -6.60 -14.90 16.81
C ARG A 235 -8.08 -14.55 16.67
N MET A 236 -8.44 -13.77 15.65
CA MET A 236 -9.83 -13.39 15.39
C MET A 236 -10.71 -14.62 15.10
N LEU A 237 -10.24 -15.52 14.25
CA LEU A 237 -10.96 -16.76 13.94
C LEU A 237 -11.16 -17.63 15.19
N ARG A 238 -10.12 -17.84 16.00
CA ARG A 238 -10.24 -18.65 17.23
C ARG A 238 -11.21 -18.07 18.25
N ARG A 239 -11.22 -16.73 18.40
CA ARG A 239 -12.04 -16.09 19.46
C ARG A 239 -13.44 -15.71 19.02
N HIS A 240 -13.65 -15.48 17.74
CA HIS A 240 -14.83 -14.82 17.24
C HIS A 240 -15.55 -15.53 16.09
N ALA A 241 -15.01 -16.63 15.57
CA ALA A 241 -15.71 -17.41 14.54
C ALA A 241 -16.88 -18.24 15.09
N HIS A 242 -16.83 -18.61 16.37
CA HIS A 242 -17.91 -19.33 17.05
C HIS A 242 -19.13 -18.41 17.21
N GLY A 243 -20.07 -18.44 16.34
CA GLY A 243 -21.29 -17.60 16.35
C GLY A 243 -21.45 -16.73 15.12
N VAL A 244 -20.52 -16.84 14.15
CA VAL A 244 -20.70 -16.27 12.82
C VAL A 244 -21.28 -17.33 11.90
N PRO A 245 -22.43 -17.08 11.22
CA PRO A 245 -22.93 -18.00 10.21
C PRO A 245 -21.87 -18.33 9.18
N GLY A 246 -21.64 -19.62 8.87
CA GLY A 246 -20.63 -20.03 7.91
C GLY A 246 -19.18 -19.93 8.43
N ALA A 247 -18.92 -20.04 9.73
CA ALA A 247 -17.58 -19.91 10.35
C ALA A 247 -16.46 -20.73 9.68
N ARG A 248 -16.75 -21.95 9.20
CA ARG A 248 -15.78 -22.79 8.48
C ARG A 248 -15.42 -22.18 7.12
N SER A 249 -16.41 -21.70 6.38
CA SER A 249 -16.22 -21.02 5.09
C SER A 249 -15.42 -19.72 5.29
N LEU A 250 -15.77 -18.93 6.30
CA LEU A 250 -15.05 -17.71 6.67
C LEU A 250 -13.58 -17.99 7.01
N SER A 251 -13.31 -19.03 7.78
CA SER A 251 -11.96 -19.44 8.14
C SER A 251 -11.15 -19.84 6.91
N SER A 252 -11.75 -20.64 6.02
CA SER A 252 -11.11 -21.05 4.75
C SER A 252 -10.81 -19.86 3.86
N ALA A 253 -11.74 -18.93 3.72
CA ALA A 253 -11.59 -17.72 2.93
C ALA A 253 -10.50 -16.80 3.51
N ALA A 254 -10.49 -16.57 4.83
CA ALA A 254 -9.47 -15.73 5.46
C ALA A 254 -8.06 -16.32 5.32
N HIS A 255 -7.90 -17.63 5.40
CA HIS A 255 -6.62 -18.30 5.13
C HIS A 255 -6.22 -18.20 3.65
N ALA A 256 -7.16 -18.30 2.71
CA ALA A 256 -6.91 -18.09 1.30
C ALA A 256 -6.45 -16.64 1.00
N ALA A 257 -7.08 -15.65 1.65
CA ALA A 257 -6.67 -14.25 1.54
C ALA A 257 -5.24 -14.00 2.07
N LEU A 258 -4.91 -14.59 3.22
CA LEU A 258 -3.53 -14.56 3.75
C LEU A 258 -2.54 -15.25 2.82
N ALA A 259 -2.93 -16.36 2.19
CA ALA A 259 -2.10 -17.05 1.21
C ALA A 259 -1.82 -16.18 -0.01
N ALA A 260 -2.80 -15.42 -0.50
CA ALA A 260 -2.60 -14.47 -1.59
C ALA A 260 -1.59 -13.37 -1.22
N LYS A 261 -1.70 -12.80 -0.01
CA LYS A 261 -0.71 -11.83 0.51
C LYS A 261 0.70 -12.44 0.62
N ALA A 262 0.79 -13.70 1.03
CA ALA A 262 2.07 -14.40 1.11
C ALA A 262 2.69 -14.65 -0.27
N LEU A 263 1.88 -14.91 -1.29
CA LEU A 263 2.34 -15.02 -2.69
C LEU A 263 2.80 -13.68 -3.25
N ASP A 264 2.08 -12.59 -2.95
CA ASP A 264 2.50 -11.24 -3.34
C ASP A 264 3.87 -10.90 -2.74
N HIS A 265 4.04 -11.17 -1.44
CA HIS A 265 5.31 -10.98 -0.77
C HIS A 265 6.42 -11.88 -1.34
N ALA A 266 6.11 -13.14 -1.68
CA ALA A 266 7.05 -14.03 -2.34
C ALA A 266 7.50 -13.49 -3.70
N GLY A 267 6.60 -12.94 -4.49
CA GLY A 267 6.90 -12.29 -5.77
C GLY A 267 7.82 -11.07 -5.60
N ASP A 268 7.51 -10.20 -4.63
CA ASP A 268 8.36 -9.04 -4.32
C ASP A 268 9.78 -9.44 -3.90
N LEU A 269 9.91 -10.45 -3.05
CA LEU A 269 11.21 -10.98 -2.63
C LEU A 269 11.97 -11.61 -3.79
N PHE A 270 11.26 -12.33 -4.66
CA PHE A 270 11.85 -12.94 -5.83
C PHE A 270 12.42 -11.91 -6.79
N THR A 271 11.66 -10.86 -7.13
CA THR A 271 12.13 -9.77 -8.00
C THR A 271 13.33 -9.00 -7.44
N ARG A 272 13.51 -9.01 -6.13
CA ARG A 272 14.67 -8.44 -5.43
C ARG A 272 15.85 -9.41 -5.34
N GLY A 273 15.77 -10.60 -5.93
CA GLY A 273 16.81 -11.62 -5.90
C GLY A 273 16.89 -12.39 -4.56
N LEU A 274 15.99 -12.15 -3.62
CA LEU A 274 15.95 -12.77 -2.29
C LEU A 274 15.25 -14.15 -2.36
N ARG A 275 15.85 -15.10 -3.09
CA ARG A 275 15.23 -16.39 -3.44
C ARG A 275 14.86 -17.25 -2.24
N ARG A 276 15.70 -17.28 -1.18
CA ARG A 276 15.44 -18.06 0.04
C ARG A 276 14.23 -17.55 0.81
N GLU A 277 14.12 -16.23 0.93
CA GLU A 277 13.02 -15.55 1.59
C GLU A 277 11.73 -15.69 0.77
N SER A 278 11.80 -15.56 -0.55
CA SER A 278 10.70 -15.82 -1.47
C SER A 278 10.18 -17.26 -1.32
N ALA A 279 11.05 -18.26 -1.29
CA ALA A 279 10.66 -19.66 -1.09
C ALA A 279 9.99 -19.90 0.28
N ARG A 280 10.44 -19.22 1.34
CA ARG A 280 9.79 -19.27 2.66
C ARG A 280 8.38 -18.67 2.62
N ALA A 281 8.20 -17.54 1.95
CA ALA A 281 6.89 -16.89 1.79
C ALA A 281 5.95 -17.76 0.95
N ALA A 282 6.42 -18.35 -0.14
CA ALA A 282 5.68 -19.30 -0.97
C ALA A 282 5.25 -20.56 -0.17
N THR A 283 6.15 -21.08 0.66
CA THR A 283 5.85 -22.21 1.56
C THR A 283 4.78 -21.84 2.58
N LEU A 284 4.83 -20.63 3.13
CA LEU A 284 3.78 -20.13 4.03
C LEU A 284 2.43 -20.04 3.31
N ALA A 285 2.38 -19.53 2.09
CA ALA A 285 1.15 -19.49 1.28
C ALA A 285 0.55 -20.89 1.11
N ALA A 286 1.38 -21.89 0.74
CA ALA A 286 0.93 -23.27 0.58
C ALA A 286 0.39 -23.88 1.90
N ARG A 287 0.99 -23.54 3.05
CA ARG A 287 0.51 -23.98 4.38
C ARG A 287 -0.78 -23.30 4.82
N LEU A 288 -1.03 -22.08 4.35
CA LEU A 288 -2.26 -21.33 4.65
C LEU A 288 -3.46 -21.86 3.85
N ALA A 289 -3.24 -22.29 2.61
CA ALA A 289 -4.28 -22.81 1.72
C ALA A 289 -3.84 -24.13 1.05
N PRO A 290 -3.59 -25.21 1.80
CA PRO A 290 -2.97 -26.44 1.28
C PRO A 290 -3.83 -27.14 0.22
N ALA A 291 -5.16 -27.13 0.37
CA ALA A 291 -6.07 -27.75 -0.60
C ALA A 291 -6.05 -27.04 -1.97
N VAL A 292 -5.72 -25.75 -1.99
CA VAL A 292 -5.71 -24.93 -3.22
C VAL A 292 -4.30 -24.88 -3.82
N LEU A 293 -3.29 -24.64 -2.99
CA LEU A 293 -1.93 -24.33 -3.43
C LEU A 293 -0.96 -25.50 -3.31
N GLY A 294 -1.28 -26.52 -2.51
CA GLY A 294 -0.39 -27.67 -2.31
C GLY A 294 0.11 -28.31 -3.58
N PRO A 295 -0.74 -28.59 -4.59
CA PRO A 295 -0.33 -29.18 -5.86
C PRO A 295 0.62 -28.29 -6.70
N LEU A 296 0.59 -26.97 -6.52
CA LEU A 296 1.38 -25.99 -7.26
C LEU A 296 2.68 -25.58 -6.55
N ALA A 297 2.74 -25.76 -5.23
CA ALA A 297 3.87 -25.33 -4.41
C ALA A 297 5.23 -25.87 -4.87
N PRO A 298 5.39 -27.18 -5.23
CA PRO A 298 6.66 -27.69 -5.76
C PRO A 298 7.10 -26.96 -7.03
N ARG A 299 6.17 -26.65 -7.94
CA ARG A 299 6.47 -25.95 -9.19
C ARG A 299 6.95 -24.52 -8.93
N LEU A 300 6.32 -23.82 -7.98
CA LEU A 300 6.74 -22.47 -7.56
C LEU A 300 8.13 -22.49 -6.91
N LEU A 301 8.38 -23.44 -6.02
CA LEU A 301 9.67 -23.56 -5.34
C LEU A 301 10.80 -23.90 -6.32
N ILE A 302 10.56 -24.76 -7.33
CA ILE A 302 11.53 -25.07 -8.38
C ILE A 302 11.83 -23.82 -9.23
N ALA A 303 10.79 -23.08 -9.66
CA ALA A 303 10.96 -21.84 -10.41
C ALA A 303 11.73 -20.78 -9.60
N THR A 304 11.41 -20.62 -8.32
CA THR A 304 12.12 -19.73 -7.40
C THR A 304 13.60 -20.13 -7.27
N GLY A 305 13.89 -21.40 -7.07
CA GLY A 305 15.26 -21.90 -6.91
C GLY A 305 16.11 -21.72 -8.17
N ARG A 306 15.53 -21.92 -9.35
CA ARG A 306 16.19 -21.71 -10.66
C ARG A 306 16.34 -20.23 -11.03
N GLY A 307 15.59 -19.33 -10.39
CA GLY A 307 15.52 -17.92 -10.78
C GLY A 307 14.83 -17.72 -12.13
N ASP A 308 13.90 -18.62 -12.46
CA ASP A 308 13.10 -18.53 -13.68
C ASP A 308 11.93 -17.58 -13.46
N ASP A 309 12.11 -16.34 -13.86
CA ASP A 309 11.13 -15.25 -13.72
C ASP A 309 9.77 -15.61 -14.35
N TYR A 310 9.80 -16.28 -15.50
CA TYR A 310 8.58 -16.66 -16.20
C TYR A 310 7.82 -17.78 -15.53
N ALA A 311 8.51 -18.86 -15.20
CA ALA A 311 7.87 -19.96 -14.50
C ALA A 311 7.35 -19.52 -13.13
N HIS A 312 8.11 -18.66 -12.41
CA HIS A 312 7.69 -18.08 -11.13
C HIS A 312 6.41 -17.27 -11.30
N TYR A 313 6.38 -16.33 -12.26
CA TYR A 313 5.21 -15.49 -12.54
C TYR A 313 3.98 -16.33 -12.93
N ARG A 314 4.11 -17.27 -13.89
CA ARG A 314 3.00 -18.10 -14.34
C ARG A 314 2.39 -18.94 -13.23
N VAL A 315 3.23 -19.58 -12.42
CA VAL A 315 2.75 -20.42 -11.31
C VAL A 315 2.10 -19.54 -10.26
N THR A 316 2.68 -18.39 -9.91
CA THR A 316 2.08 -17.44 -8.96
C THR A 316 0.72 -16.95 -9.44
N LYS A 317 0.59 -16.61 -10.71
CA LYS A 317 -0.68 -16.19 -11.32
C LYS A 317 -1.75 -17.28 -11.26
N ASP A 318 -1.42 -18.54 -11.60
CA ASP A 318 -2.33 -19.69 -11.48
C ASP A 318 -2.76 -19.88 -10.00
N MET A 319 -1.81 -19.77 -9.07
CA MET A 319 -2.11 -19.84 -7.63
C MET A 319 -3.06 -18.72 -7.18
N VAL A 320 -2.84 -17.48 -7.62
CA VAL A 320 -3.72 -16.33 -7.29
C VAL A 320 -5.12 -16.52 -7.89
N GLY A 321 -5.23 -17.02 -9.12
CA GLY A 321 -6.50 -17.33 -9.75
C GLY A 321 -7.31 -18.35 -8.95
N ARG A 322 -6.70 -19.46 -8.55
CA ARG A 322 -7.35 -20.50 -7.70
C ARG A 322 -7.75 -19.96 -6.32
N LEU A 323 -6.97 -19.02 -5.74
CA LEU A 323 -7.35 -18.38 -4.51
C LEU A 323 -8.53 -17.43 -4.71
N ALA A 324 -8.60 -16.72 -5.84
CA ALA A 324 -9.74 -15.88 -6.20
C ALA A 324 -11.04 -16.69 -6.33
N ASP A 325 -10.98 -17.89 -6.94
CA ASP A 325 -12.12 -18.81 -7.01
C ASP A 325 -12.56 -19.26 -5.61
N ARG A 326 -11.61 -19.51 -4.72
CA ARG A 326 -11.92 -19.86 -3.31
C ARG A 326 -12.54 -18.73 -2.53
N LEU A 327 -12.31 -17.50 -2.94
CA LEU A 327 -12.81 -16.26 -2.36
C LEU A 327 -14.04 -15.72 -3.09
N GLU A 328 -14.68 -16.53 -3.93
CA GLU A 328 -15.88 -16.15 -4.66
C GLU A 328 -16.96 -15.60 -3.72
N GLY A 329 -17.62 -14.53 -4.16
CA GLY A 329 -18.62 -13.81 -3.38
C GLY A 329 -18.03 -12.93 -2.25
N THR A 330 -16.71 -12.70 -2.25
CA THR A 330 -16.08 -11.70 -1.40
C THR A 330 -15.45 -10.59 -2.25
N ARG A 331 -15.47 -9.35 -1.76
CA ARG A 331 -14.81 -8.21 -2.45
C ARG A 331 -13.31 -8.45 -2.70
N TYR A 332 -12.66 -9.11 -1.78
CA TYR A 332 -11.23 -9.43 -1.94
C TYR A 332 -10.99 -10.45 -3.06
N GLY A 333 -11.90 -11.43 -3.21
CA GLY A 333 -11.89 -12.39 -4.31
C GLY A 333 -12.06 -11.71 -5.67
N ASP A 334 -12.97 -10.77 -5.78
CA ASP A 334 -13.21 -10.02 -7.00
C ASP A 334 -11.96 -9.20 -7.40
N ARG A 335 -11.30 -8.56 -6.44
CA ARG A 335 -10.01 -7.88 -6.68
C ARG A 335 -8.89 -8.83 -7.09
N LEU A 336 -8.81 -10.02 -6.47
CA LEU A 336 -7.84 -11.03 -6.87
C LEU A 336 -8.12 -11.57 -8.27
N ARG A 337 -9.39 -11.72 -8.63
CA ARG A 337 -9.79 -12.12 -10.00
C ARG A 337 -9.35 -11.11 -11.04
N LEU A 338 -9.58 -9.80 -10.78
CA LEU A 338 -9.08 -8.72 -11.63
C LEU A 338 -7.55 -8.74 -11.72
N LYS A 339 -6.86 -9.00 -10.63
CA LYS A 339 -5.40 -9.12 -10.60
C LYS A 339 -4.89 -10.37 -11.34
N ALA A 340 -5.61 -11.47 -11.25
CA ALA A 340 -5.27 -12.74 -11.91
C ALA A 340 -5.71 -12.76 -13.39
N ALA A 341 -6.82 -12.09 -13.71
CA ALA A 341 -7.26 -11.93 -15.08
C ALA A 341 -6.24 -11.03 -15.78
N THR A 342 -5.49 -11.61 -16.71
CA THR A 342 -4.90 -10.81 -17.78
C THR A 342 -6.08 -10.28 -18.57
N ASP A 343 -6.25 -8.98 -18.63
CA ASP A 343 -7.11 -8.37 -19.63
C ASP A 343 -6.64 -8.89 -21.00
N PRO A 344 -7.48 -9.64 -21.75
CA PRO A 344 -7.09 -10.16 -23.08
C PRO A 344 -6.66 -9.02 -24.01
N GLN A 345 -7.21 -7.82 -23.83
CA GLN A 345 -6.80 -6.63 -24.56
C GLN A 345 -5.41 -6.18 -24.14
N TRP A 346 -5.09 -6.25 -22.85
CA TRP A 346 -3.76 -5.93 -22.32
C TRP A 346 -2.71 -6.95 -22.79
N GLU A 347 -2.99 -8.24 -22.74
CA GLU A 347 -2.06 -9.27 -23.26
C GLU A 347 -1.82 -9.13 -24.76
N SER A 348 -2.88 -8.83 -25.51
CA SER A 348 -2.78 -8.53 -26.95
C SER A 348 -1.96 -7.25 -27.20
N ALA A 349 -2.17 -6.20 -26.39
CA ALA A 349 -1.37 -4.97 -26.47
C ALA A 349 0.10 -5.23 -26.15
N LEU A 350 0.40 -5.98 -25.10
CA LEU A 350 1.79 -6.37 -24.76
C LEU A 350 2.47 -7.16 -25.89
N ARG A 351 1.76 -8.06 -26.54
CA ARG A 351 2.28 -8.81 -27.71
C ARG A 351 2.57 -7.86 -28.86
N ARG A 352 1.65 -6.95 -29.21
CA ARG A 352 1.88 -5.95 -30.28
C ARG A 352 3.09 -5.07 -29.98
N ILE A 353 3.20 -4.58 -28.73
CA ILE A 353 4.35 -3.77 -28.28
C ILE A 353 5.65 -4.57 -28.41
N ALA A 354 5.65 -5.82 -27.95
CA ALA A 354 6.82 -6.69 -28.01
C ALA A 354 7.24 -6.98 -29.46
N ASP A 355 6.27 -7.26 -30.34
CA ASP A 355 6.52 -7.50 -31.77
C ASP A 355 7.08 -6.23 -32.45
N ALA A 356 6.54 -5.08 -32.13
CA ALA A 356 7.00 -3.80 -32.65
C ALA A 356 8.39 -3.44 -32.12
N ALA A 357 8.64 -3.63 -30.83
CA ALA A 357 9.94 -3.40 -30.22
C ALA A 357 11.03 -4.33 -30.81
N ARG A 358 10.73 -5.60 -31.02
CA ARG A 358 11.68 -6.57 -31.63
C ARG A 358 12.11 -6.20 -33.05
N LYS A 359 11.26 -5.50 -33.81
CA LYS A 359 11.62 -5.03 -35.16
C LYS A 359 12.64 -3.90 -35.13
N VAL A 360 12.70 -3.17 -34.03
CA VAL A 360 13.54 -1.97 -33.85
C VAL A 360 14.81 -2.30 -33.06
N LEU A 361 14.70 -3.21 -32.09
CA LEU A 361 15.81 -3.58 -31.20
C LEU A 361 16.84 -4.48 -31.90
N PRO A 362 18.13 -4.19 -31.75
CA PRO A 362 19.19 -5.12 -32.19
C PRO A 362 19.07 -6.49 -31.50
N PRO A 363 19.58 -7.57 -32.14
CA PRO A 363 19.56 -8.91 -31.56
C PRO A 363 20.24 -9.00 -30.18
N GLU A 364 21.32 -8.26 -29.99
CA GLU A 364 22.15 -8.21 -28.77
C GLU A 364 21.70 -7.16 -27.76
N ALA A 365 20.60 -6.45 -27.99
CA ALA A 365 20.13 -5.40 -27.11
C ALA A 365 19.82 -5.90 -25.71
N SER A 366 20.36 -5.23 -24.68
CA SER A 366 19.92 -5.35 -23.28
C SER A 366 18.94 -4.24 -22.96
N VAL A 367 17.76 -4.60 -22.43
CA VAL A 367 16.58 -3.72 -22.45
C VAL A 367 16.07 -3.39 -21.04
N ALA A 368 15.84 -2.10 -20.76
CA ALA A 368 14.95 -1.70 -19.67
C ALA A 368 13.52 -1.50 -20.20
N VAL A 369 12.51 -1.84 -19.41
CA VAL A 369 11.10 -1.73 -19.80
C VAL A 369 10.30 -1.02 -18.71
N ILE A 370 9.60 0.07 -19.05
CA ILE A 370 8.64 0.69 -18.16
C ILE A 370 7.34 -0.14 -18.18
N ALA A 371 7.19 -1.06 -17.24
CA ALA A 371 6.09 -2.02 -17.22
C ALA A 371 5.47 -2.26 -15.84
N LYS A 372 5.53 -1.28 -14.94
CA LYS A 372 4.93 -1.41 -13.59
C LYS A 372 5.32 -2.72 -12.86
N TRP A 373 6.58 -3.17 -13.10
CA TRP A 373 7.14 -4.44 -12.60
C TRP A 373 6.49 -5.73 -13.18
N ASP A 374 5.66 -5.61 -14.20
CA ASP A 374 5.18 -6.77 -14.94
C ASP A 374 6.31 -7.27 -15.87
N PRO A 375 6.87 -8.48 -15.64
CA PRO A 375 7.95 -9.01 -16.46
C PRO A 375 7.46 -9.51 -17.82
N THR A 376 6.15 -9.48 -18.08
CA THR A 376 5.55 -10.09 -19.27
C THR A 376 6.06 -9.42 -20.54
N LEU A 377 6.12 -8.10 -20.58
CA LEU A 377 6.57 -7.38 -21.77
C LEU A 377 8.05 -7.65 -22.08
N LEU A 378 8.92 -7.56 -21.06
CA LEU A 378 10.35 -7.84 -21.20
C LEU A 378 10.59 -9.24 -21.78
N ARG A 379 9.87 -10.22 -21.25
CA ARG A 379 9.94 -11.60 -21.74
C ARG A 379 9.40 -11.77 -23.17
N LEU A 380 8.28 -11.12 -23.49
CA LEU A 380 7.72 -11.17 -24.86
C LEU A 380 8.69 -10.53 -25.86
N ILE A 381 9.46 -9.53 -25.43
CA ILE A 381 10.53 -8.94 -26.23
C ILE A 381 11.66 -9.96 -26.46
N GLY A 382 11.91 -10.87 -25.52
CA GLY A 382 12.90 -11.94 -25.66
C GLY A 382 14.33 -11.43 -25.70
N ARG A 383 14.65 -10.39 -24.93
CA ARG A 383 15.99 -9.83 -24.76
C ARG A 383 16.39 -9.89 -23.29
N GLU A 384 17.69 -9.91 -23.00
CA GLU A 384 18.17 -9.65 -21.65
C GLU A 384 17.75 -8.26 -21.19
N GLY A 385 17.39 -8.14 -19.91
CA GLY A 385 17.01 -6.82 -19.42
C GLY A 385 16.32 -6.80 -18.07
N ARG A 386 15.73 -5.65 -17.76
CA ARG A 386 15.13 -5.36 -16.47
C ARG A 386 13.88 -4.49 -16.61
N ASN A 387 13.00 -4.56 -15.63
CA ASN A 387 11.95 -3.56 -15.49
C ASN A 387 12.55 -2.22 -15.03
N PHE A 388 11.98 -1.13 -15.50
CA PHE A 388 12.28 0.21 -15.03
C PHE A 388 11.06 0.81 -14.32
N PRO A 389 11.21 1.32 -13.10
CA PRO A 389 12.40 1.31 -12.26
C PRO A 389 12.76 -0.10 -11.76
N ASP A 390 14.07 -0.36 -11.57
CA ASP A 390 14.53 -1.63 -11.01
C ASP A 390 14.35 -1.62 -9.49
N ARG A 391 13.52 -2.51 -8.95
CA ARG A 391 13.22 -2.61 -7.51
C ARG A 391 14.45 -2.92 -6.65
N ARG A 392 15.49 -3.49 -7.20
CA ARG A 392 16.74 -3.75 -6.47
C ARG A 392 17.46 -2.45 -6.10
N LEU A 393 17.33 -1.45 -6.96
CA LEU A 393 17.94 -0.14 -6.80
C LEU A 393 16.98 0.87 -6.17
N MET A 394 15.67 0.63 -6.29
CA MET A 394 14.59 1.48 -5.74
C MET A 394 13.58 0.66 -4.92
N PRO A 395 13.91 0.31 -3.66
CA PRO A 395 13.01 -0.47 -2.80
C PRO A 395 11.65 0.20 -2.53
N GLY A 396 11.58 1.53 -2.63
CA GLY A 396 10.34 2.32 -2.49
C GLY A 396 9.39 2.26 -3.70
N GLY A 397 9.83 1.68 -4.81
CA GLY A 397 8.98 1.39 -5.98
C GLY A 397 9.03 2.44 -7.09
N TYR A 398 8.92 3.72 -6.82
CA TYR A 398 9.00 4.80 -7.81
C TYR A 398 10.12 5.78 -7.48
N PRO A 399 10.76 6.41 -8.49
CA PRO A 399 11.67 7.52 -8.24
C PRO A 399 10.94 8.65 -7.49
N ARG A 400 11.61 9.28 -6.56
CA ARG A 400 11.04 10.42 -5.80
C ARG A 400 10.74 11.62 -6.69
N ASP A 401 11.54 11.81 -7.76
CA ASP A 401 11.45 12.92 -8.72
C ASP A 401 12.07 12.54 -10.06
N GLY A 402 12.04 13.47 -11.03
CA GLY A 402 12.62 13.30 -12.36
C GLY A 402 14.11 13.10 -12.33
N ALA A 403 14.85 13.80 -11.44
CA ALA A 403 16.29 13.66 -11.30
C ALA A 403 16.68 12.26 -10.82
N ALA A 404 15.96 11.71 -9.82
CA ALA A 404 16.16 10.34 -9.35
C ALA A 404 15.85 9.29 -10.45
N ALA A 405 14.85 9.56 -11.30
CA ALA A 405 14.56 8.72 -12.46
C ALA A 405 15.71 8.73 -13.47
N VAL A 406 16.29 9.90 -13.74
CA VAL A 406 17.46 10.05 -14.62
C VAL A 406 18.67 9.33 -14.04
N GLU A 407 18.99 9.55 -12.76
CA GLU A 407 20.11 8.91 -12.08
C GLU A 407 20.01 7.38 -12.17
N HIS A 408 18.81 6.86 -11.95
CA HIS A 408 18.54 5.43 -12.03
C HIS A 408 18.70 4.88 -13.45
N LEU A 409 18.22 5.59 -14.49
CA LEU A 409 18.42 5.18 -15.87
C LEU A 409 19.90 5.14 -16.23
N GLU A 410 20.65 6.19 -15.84
CA GLU A 410 22.07 6.29 -16.12
C GLU A 410 22.89 5.22 -15.38
N GLN A 411 22.41 4.79 -14.21
CA GLN A 411 22.98 3.65 -13.50
C GLN A 411 22.76 2.35 -14.28
N LEU A 412 21.52 2.07 -14.73
CA LEU A 412 21.22 0.89 -15.54
C LEU A 412 22.03 0.89 -16.86
N ARG A 413 22.19 2.06 -17.48
CA ARG A 413 23.03 2.21 -18.67
C ARG A 413 24.49 1.82 -18.41
N ARG A 414 25.06 2.25 -17.29
CA ARG A 414 26.43 1.87 -16.85
C ARG A 414 26.54 0.36 -16.55
N GLU A 415 25.43 -0.27 -16.14
CA GLU A 415 25.34 -1.70 -15.91
C GLU A 415 25.06 -2.52 -17.18
N GLY A 416 25.09 -1.87 -18.36
CA GLY A 416 25.02 -2.54 -19.67
C GLY A 416 23.62 -2.53 -20.30
N ILE A 417 22.65 -1.84 -19.75
CA ILE A 417 21.36 -1.64 -20.43
C ILE A 417 21.56 -0.69 -21.62
N SER A 418 21.24 -1.17 -22.82
CA SER A 418 21.45 -0.45 -24.06
C SER A 418 20.23 0.27 -24.60
N HIS A 419 19.02 -0.17 -24.22
CA HIS A 419 17.76 0.39 -24.71
C HIS A 419 16.70 0.50 -23.60
N LEU A 420 15.81 1.50 -23.74
CA LEU A 420 14.62 1.63 -22.90
C LEU A 420 13.36 1.51 -23.77
N VAL A 421 12.44 0.64 -23.38
CA VAL A 421 11.11 0.52 -23.99
C VAL A 421 10.08 1.20 -23.11
N VAL A 422 9.37 2.18 -23.67
CA VAL A 422 8.28 2.91 -23.04
C VAL A 422 6.97 2.56 -23.75
N PRO A 423 6.13 1.70 -23.18
CA PRO A 423 4.81 1.42 -23.73
C PRO A 423 3.91 2.67 -23.67
N HIS A 424 3.06 2.86 -24.66
CA HIS A 424 2.11 3.99 -24.68
C HIS A 424 1.21 4.01 -23.43
N ALA A 425 0.77 2.85 -22.96
CA ALA A 425 0.00 2.71 -21.72
C ALA A 425 0.74 3.20 -20.46
N HIS A 426 2.04 3.42 -20.55
CA HIS A 426 2.91 3.95 -19.50
C HIS A 426 3.51 5.31 -19.85
N SER A 427 3.01 5.98 -20.90
CA SER A 427 3.48 7.32 -21.32
C SER A 427 3.28 8.39 -20.23
N TRP A 428 2.32 8.20 -19.33
CA TRP A 428 2.11 9.04 -18.15
C TRP A 428 3.39 9.23 -17.31
N TRP A 429 4.34 8.29 -17.39
CA TRP A 429 5.67 8.40 -16.80
C TRP A 429 6.43 9.62 -17.34
N LEU A 430 6.36 9.87 -18.64
CA LEU A 430 7.00 10.99 -19.28
C LEU A 430 6.33 12.32 -18.92
N ASP A 431 5.01 12.29 -18.72
CA ASP A 431 4.24 13.46 -18.28
C ASP A 431 4.49 13.78 -16.81
N HIS A 432 4.63 12.76 -15.97
CA HIS A 432 4.86 12.90 -14.53
C HIS A 432 6.31 13.31 -14.22
N TYR A 433 7.28 12.63 -14.85
CA TYR A 433 8.71 12.90 -14.67
C TYR A 433 9.23 13.75 -15.83
N THR A 434 8.83 15.02 -15.89
CA THR A 434 9.16 15.93 -17.01
C THR A 434 10.66 16.14 -17.21
N GLU A 435 11.46 16.09 -16.14
CA GLU A 435 12.92 16.16 -16.23
C GLU A 435 13.50 14.90 -16.87
N PHE A 436 12.97 13.73 -16.51
CA PHE A 436 13.32 12.45 -17.14
C PHE A 436 12.94 12.44 -18.62
N ALA A 437 11.73 12.90 -18.97
CA ALA A 437 11.30 13.01 -20.36
C ALA A 437 12.22 13.91 -21.18
N ARG A 438 12.56 15.08 -20.62
CA ARG A 438 13.48 16.05 -21.25
C ARG A 438 14.90 15.46 -21.41
N HIS A 439 15.39 14.73 -20.40
CA HIS A 439 16.67 14.04 -20.49
C HIS A 439 16.70 13.02 -21.63
N LEU A 440 15.63 12.21 -21.77
CA LEU A 440 15.50 11.25 -22.88
C LEU A 440 15.49 11.96 -24.24
N GLU A 441 14.80 13.08 -24.35
CA GLU A 441 14.69 13.85 -25.60
C GLU A 441 16.00 14.52 -26.02
N GLN A 442 16.72 15.04 -25.04
CA GLN A 442 17.97 15.81 -25.31
C GLN A 442 19.18 14.90 -25.58
N ARG A 443 19.17 13.68 -24.99
CA ARG A 443 20.38 12.86 -24.95
C ARG A 443 20.30 11.61 -25.80
N TYR A 444 19.13 11.12 -26.10
CA TYR A 444 18.97 9.80 -26.71
C TYR A 444 18.09 9.80 -27.95
N ARG A 445 18.42 8.90 -28.89
CA ARG A 445 17.60 8.71 -30.08
C ARG A 445 16.32 7.93 -29.70
N ARG A 446 15.16 8.50 -30.04
CA ARG A 446 13.85 7.89 -29.83
C ARG A 446 13.31 7.35 -31.13
N GLN A 447 12.84 6.12 -31.11
CA GLN A 447 12.28 5.43 -32.27
C GLN A 447 10.88 4.92 -31.96
N PRO A 448 9.82 5.40 -32.64
CA PRO A 448 8.49 4.85 -32.45
C PRO A 448 8.46 3.36 -32.77
N CYS A 449 7.85 2.56 -31.90
CA CYS A 449 7.56 1.16 -32.17
C CYS A 449 6.04 0.99 -32.39
N GLY A 450 5.57 1.39 -33.57
CA GLY A 450 4.16 1.44 -33.92
C GLY A 450 3.38 2.49 -33.11
N MET A 451 2.06 2.31 -33.01
CA MET A 451 1.18 3.18 -32.21
C MET A 451 1.23 2.85 -30.69
N ASP A 452 1.92 1.81 -30.28
CA ASP A 452 1.83 1.22 -28.95
C ASP A 452 3.01 1.57 -28.02
N GLY A 453 4.04 2.30 -28.51
CA GLY A 453 5.17 2.67 -27.65
C GLY A 453 6.36 3.31 -28.36
N VAL A 454 7.42 3.54 -27.58
CA VAL A 454 8.70 4.14 -28.05
C VAL A 454 9.86 3.28 -27.53
N VAL A 455 10.85 3.05 -28.39
CA VAL A 455 12.16 2.50 -28.03
C VAL A 455 13.16 3.66 -28.00
N VAL A 456 13.92 3.77 -26.92
CA VAL A 456 14.98 4.76 -26.73
C VAL A 456 16.32 4.04 -26.76
N ASP A 457 17.20 4.43 -27.68
CA ASP A 457 18.56 3.93 -27.77
C ASP A 457 19.46 4.69 -26.77
N LEU A 458 19.98 3.98 -25.79
CA LEU A 458 20.81 4.53 -24.72
C LEU A 458 22.32 4.48 -25.02
N GLN A 459 22.72 3.93 -26.18
CA GLN A 459 24.14 3.77 -26.56
C GLN A 459 24.70 4.98 -27.28
N GLY A 460 23.87 5.78 -27.95
CA GLY A 460 24.28 6.92 -28.72
C GLY A 460 24.19 8.25 -27.97
N ASP A 461 25.23 9.02 -27.92
CA ASP A 461 25.14 10.46 -27.64
C ASP A 461 24.47 11.08 -28.89
N GLY A 462 23.13 11.09 -28.90
CA GLY A 462 22.36 11.53 -30.05
C GLY A 462 22.41 13.02 -30.24
N ALA A 463 22.93 13.46 -31.37
CA ALA A 463 22.55 14.76 -31.89
C ALA A 463 21.05 14.75 -32.24
N PRO A 464 20.26 15.78 -31.93
CA PRO A 464 18.83 15.82 -32.19
C PRO A 464 18.59 15.66 -33.70
N ALA A 465 17.72 14.71 -34.06
CA ALA A 465 17.24 14.62 -35.43
C ALA A 465 16.52 15.92 -35.76
N GLN A 466 17.09 16.67 -36.73
CA GLN A 466 16.45 17.86 -37.32
C GLN A 466 15.08 17.40 -37.86
N ALA A 467 14.05 18.10 -37.39
CA ALA A 467 12.70 17.96 -37.94
C ALA A 467 12.73 18.36 -39.43
N GLY A 468 12.39 17.41 -40.29
CA GLY A 468 12.05 17.63 -41.69
C GLY A 468 10.55 17.38 -41.85
#